data_5cdc230e253e602d1c5fa1dc70721b33
#
_entry.id   5cdc230e253e602d1c5fa1dc70721b33
#
_cell.length_a   1.000
_cell.length_b   1.000
_cell.length_c   1.000
_cell.angle_alpha   90.00
_cell.angle_beta   90.00
_cell.angle_gamma   90.00
#
_symmetry.space_group_name_H-M   'P 1'
#
loop_
_entity.id
_entity.type
_entity.pdbx_description
1 polymer ?
#
loop_
_entity_poly.entity_id
_entity_poly.type
_entity_poly.pdbx_seq_one_letter_code
_entity_poly.pdbx_strand_id
1 'polypeptide(L)'
;VSTRPIADAGDLLRRIPRDSPVAWVRNGDGIVGWGVAARLEVRGRERFSRTQRWWNQLCASAVIDDTVSVPGTGAIAFGSFAFDPERDMSVVIVPKVVIGRRGGQSWITTIGLGTADPAELSPVNALPKAPTSVTWSRGSRERA
;
A
#
# COMPACT_ATOMS: atom_id res chain seq x y z
N VAL A 1 -9.18 10.88 1.36
CA VAL A 1 -9.17 9.45 0.99
C VAL A 1 -10.46 9.14 0.25
N SER A 2 -10.35 8.63 -0.95
CA SER A 2 -11.52 8.30 -1.78
C SER A 2 -11.40 6.86 -2.27
N THR A 3 -12.40 6.04 -1.97
CA THR A 3 -12.52 4.66 -2.48
C THR A 3 -13.72 4.53 -3.39
N ARG A 4 -13.50 3.94 -4.58
CA ARG A 4 -14.54 3.71 -5.58
C ARG A 4 -14.46 2.29 -6.11
N PRO A 5 -15.60 1.67 -6.45
CA PRO A 5 -15.58 0.38 -7.13
C PRO A 5 -15.01 0.55 -8.55
N ILE A 6 -14.32 -0.48 -9.00
CA ILE A 6 -13.86 -0.61 -10.38
C ILE A 6 -14.35 -1.93 -10.96
N ALA A 7 -14.34 -2.04 -12.28
CA ALA A 7 -14.46 -3.32 -12.96
C ALA A 7 -13.32 -4.25 -12.50
N ASP A 8 -13.32 -5.51 -12.89
CA ASP A 8 -12.33 -6.48 -12.45
C ASP A 8 -10.89 -5.94 -12.51
N ALA A 9 -10.21 -5.92 -11.36
CA ALA A 9 -8.80 -5.51 -11.26
C ALA A 9 -7.86 -6.49 -11.98
N GLY A 10 -8.31 -7.70 -12.27
CA GLY A 10 -7.50 -8.76 -12.84
C GLY A 10 -6.45 -9.26 -11.86
N ASP A 11 -5.29 -9.66 -12.37
CA ASP A 11 -4.15 -10.06 -11.56
C ASP A 11 -3.51 -8.82 -10.90
N LEU A 12 -3.66 -8.69 -9.59
CA LEU A 12 -3.14 -7.57 -8.82
C LEU A 12 -1.62 -7.42 -8.95
N LEU A 13 -0.89 -8.53 -9.01
CA LEU A 13 0.58 -8.51 -9.11
C LEU A 13 1.05 -7.91 -10.44
N ARG A 14 0.24 -7.99 -11.48
CA ARG A 14 0.52 -7.35 -12.78
C ARG A 14 0.28 -5.84 -12.78
N ARG A 15 -0.37 -5.34 -11.74
CA ARG A 15 -0.68 -3.91 -11.55
C ARG A 15 0.41 -3.16 -10.80
N ILE A 16 1.42 -3.84 -10.28
CA ILE A 16 2.49 -3.25 -9.47
C ILE A 16 3.43 -2.44 -10.38
N PRO A 17 3.52 -1.12 -10.21
CA PRO A 17 4.52 -0.30 -10.90
C PRO A 17 5.92 -0.54 -10.32
N ARG A 18 6.95 -0.05 -11.03
CA ARG A 18 8.34 -0.22 -10.59
C ARG A 18 8.71 0.66 -9.39
N ASP A 19 8.01 1.78 -9.19
CA ASP A 19 8.36 2.77 -8.18
C ASP A 19 7.57 2.57 -6.88
N SER A 20 8.32 2.32 -5.80
CA SER A 20 7.80 2.21 -4.44
C SER A 20 6.52 1.36 -4.30
N PRO A 21 6.48 0.15 -4.85
CA PRO A 21 5.31 -0.70 -4.73
C PRO A 21 5.20 -1.27 -3.33
N VAL A 22 3.97 -1.41 -2.86
CA VAL A 22 3.60 -2.18 -1.68
C VAL A 22 2.51 -3.17 -2.05
N ALA A 23 2.57 -4.37 -1.52
CA ALA A 23 1.60 -5.40 -1.87
C ALA A 23 1.35 -6.35 -0.71
N TRP A 24 0.09 -6.74 -0.56
CA TRP A 24 -0.33 -7.85 0.26
C TRP A 24 -1.39 -8.64 -0.51
N VAL A 25 -0.98 -9.76 -1.07
CA VAL A 25 -1.82 -10.59 -1.95
C VAL A 25 -1.76 -12.04 -1.49
N ARG A 26 -2.92 -12.66 -1.42
CA ARG A 26 -3.08 -14.09 -1.11
C ARG A 26 -4.18 -14.69 -1.97
N ASN A 27 -3.83 -15.73 -2.73
CA ASN A 27 -4.79 -16.44 -3.60
C ASN A 27 -5.54 -15.52 -4.59
N GLY A 28 -4.84 -14.53 -5.15
CA GLY A 28 -5.42 -13.57 -6.09
C GLY A 28 -6.19 -12.42 -5.47
N ASP A 29 -6.56 -12.51 -4.19
CA ASP A 29 -7.19 -11.43 -3.43
C ASP A 29 -6.14 -10.63 -2.65
N GLY A 30 -6.41 -9.38 -2.37
CA GLY A 30 -5.55 -8.53 -1.58
C GLY A 30 -5.53 -7.09 -2.08
N ILE A 31 -4.43 -6.42 -1.79
CA ILE A 31 -4.21 -5.02 -2.13
C ILE A 31 -2.80 -4.81 -2.66
N VAL A 32 -2.68 -3.96 -3.66
CA VAL A 32 -1.41 -3.43 -4.16
C VAL A 32 -1.49 -1.92 -4.19
N GLY A 33 -0.39 -1.25 -3.88
CA GLY A 33 -0.36 0.20 -3.84
C GLY A 33 0.97 0.75 -4.33
N TRP A 34 0.99 2.04 -4.60
CA TRP A 34 2.18 2.77 -5.03
C TRP A 34 2.12 4.24 -4.69
N GLY A 35 3.24 4.90 -4.87
CA GLY A 35 3.44 6.26 -4.44
C GLY A 35 3.50 6.39 -2.92
N VAL A 36 3.82 7.57 -2.45
CA VAL A 36 3.91 7.87 -1.02
C VAL A 36 3.09 9.12 -0.73
N ALA A 37 1.95 8.96 -0.05
CA ALA A 37 1.16 10.06 0.46
C ALA A 37 1.68 10.52 1.84
N ALA A 38 2.09 9.56 2.67
CA ALA A 38 2.71 9.82 3.95
C ALA A 38 3.71 8.70 4.29
N ARG A 39 4.75 9.04 5.03
CA ARG A 39 5.80 8.11 5.46
C ARG A 39 6.20 8.41 6.89
N LEU A 40 6.36 7.37 7.68
CA LEU A 40 6.96 7.41 9.01
C LEU A 40 8.19 6.51 9.05
N GLU A 41 9.28 7.04 9.55
CA GLU A 41 10.45 6.26 9.94
C GLU A 41 10.60 6.34 11.46
N VAL A 42 10.75 5.19 12.09
CA VAL A 42 10.76 5.10 13.56
C VAL A 42 11.72 4.02 14.03
N ARG A 43 12.47 4.34 15.10
CA ARG A 43 13.38 3.42 15.79
C ARG A 43 12.99 3.27 17.25
N GLY A 44 13.57 2.29 17.89
CA GLY A 44 13.51 2.09 19.32
C GLY A 44 12.33 1.24 19.78
N ARG A 45 12.29 1.03 21.08
CA ARG A 45 11.28 0.16 21.71
C ARG A 45 9.86 0.70 21.58
N GLU A 46 9.72 2.01 21.48
CA GLU A 46 8.42 2.67 21.34
C GLU A 46 7.92 2.75 19.87
N ARG A 47 8.58 2.04 18.95
CA ARG A 47 8.22 2.10 17.51
C ARG A 47 6.75 1.79 17.23
N PHE A 48 6.18 0.83 17.94
CA PHE A 48 4.76 0.48 17.75
C PHE A 48 3.82 1.56 18.31
N SER A 49 4.06 2.04 19.53
CA SER A 49 3.22 3.08 20.13
C SER A 49 3.32 4.42 19.39
N ARG A 50 4.52 4.77 18.90
CA ARG A 50 4.71 5.96 18.07
C ARG A 50 4.01 5.85 16.72
N THR A 51 4.08 4.69 16.08
CA THR A 51 3.36 4.41 14.84
C THR A 51 1.86 4.48 15.04
N GLN A 52 1.35 3.91 16.13
CA GLN A 52 -0.07 3.97 16.46
C GLN A 52 -0.57 5.39 16.66
N ARG A 53 0.16 6.23 17.38
CA ARG A 53 -0.19 7.64 17.57
C ARG A 53 -0.19 8.41 16.26
N TRP A 54 0.85 8.23 15.44
CA TRP A 54 0.94 8.86 14.13
C TRP A 54 -0.22 8.45 13.23
N TRP A 55 -0.54 7.16 13.18
CA TRP A 55 -1.67 6.64 12.40
C TRP A 55 -3.01 7.20 12.89
N ASN A 56 -3.23 7.25 14.18
CA ASN A 56 -4.44 7.80 14.76
C ASN A 56 -4.61 9.29 14.43
N GLN A 57 -3.53 10.06 14.47
CA GLN A 57 -3.54 11.48 14.11
C GLN A 57 -3.84 11.66 12.61
N LEU A 58 -3.24 10.85 11.77
CA LEU A 58 -3.48 10.89 10.33
C LEU A 58 -4.95 10.57 10.01
N CYS A 59 -5.49 9.50 10.57
CA CYS A 59 -6.88 9.11 10.38
C CYS A 59 -7.86 10.14 10.95
N ALA A 60 -7.56 10.75 12.09
CA ALA A 60 -8.42 11.78 12.70
C ALA A 60 -8.53 13.05 11.84
N SER A 61 -7.49 13.38 11.08
CA SER A 61 -7.48 14.52 10.17
C SER A 61 -7.99 14.18 8.75
N ALA A 62 -8.19 12.91 8.46
CA ALA A 62 -8.58 12.47 7.12
C ALA A 62 -10.09 12.62 6.87
N VAL A 63 -10.43 13.10 5.69
CA VAL A 63 -11.78 12.97 5.14
C VAL A 63 -11.82 11.69 4.32
N ILE A 64 -12.67 10.75 4.73
CA ILE A 64 -12.78 9.43 4.09
C ILE A 64 -14.12 9.30 3.40
N ASP A 65 -14.08 9.12 2.08
CA ASP A 65 -15.23 8.85 1.25
C ASP A 65 -15.08 7.45 0.64
N ASP A 66 -15.72 6.47 1.23
CA ASP A 66 -15.63 5.06 0.86
C ASP A 66 -17.01 4.55 0.47
N THR A 67 -17.21 4.30 -0.81
CA THR A 67 -18.47 3.77 -1.37
C THR A 67 -18.49 2.25 -1.48
N VAL A 68 -17.41 1.58 -1.10
CA VAL A 68 -17.28 0.11 -1.18
C VAL A 68 -17.45 -0.53 0.19
N SER A 69 -16.80 0.01 1.21
CA SER A 69 -16.93 -0.37 2.63
C SER A 69 -16.69 -1.86 2.90
N VAL A 70 -15.59 -2.40 2.41
CA VAL A 70 -15.13 -3.76 2.70
C VAL A 70 -13.74 -3.73 3.33
N PRO A 71 -13.29 -4.80 4.00
CA PRO A 71 -11.91 -4.86 4.49
C PRO A 71 -10.89 -4.62 3.38
N GLY A 72 -10.00 -3.65 3.59
CA GLY A 72 -9.01 -3.23 2.60
C GLY A 72 -9.35 -1.95 1.84
N THR A 73 -10.50 -1.34 2.11
CA THR A 73 -10.90 -0.01 1.60
C THR A 73 -10.60 1.09 2.60
N GLY A 74 -10.71 2.35 2.16
CA GLY A 74 -10.43 3.51 3.01
C GLY A 74 -8.93 3.76 3.18
N ALA A 75 -8.56 4.37 4.30
CA ALA A 75 -7.17 4.67 4.62
C ALA A 75 -6.39 3.40 4.95
N ILE A 76 -5.25 3.19 4.31
CA ILE A 76 -4.39 2.02 4.47
C ILE A 76 -2.95 2.44 4.61
N ALA A 77 -2.23 1.77 5.51
CA ALA A 77 -0.79 1.87 5.67
C ALA A 77 -0.13 0.50 5.58
N PHE A 78 1.07 0.47 5.02
CA PHE A 78 1.93 -0.71 4.98
C PHE A 78 3.12 -0.47 5.90
N GLY A 79 3.36 -1.39 6.83
CA GLY A 79 4.43 -1.30 7.81
C GLY A 79 5.45 -2.43 7.66
N SER A 80 6.72 -2.06 7.74
CA SER A 80 7.83 -2.99 7.93
C SER A 80 8.53 -2.64 9.23
N PHE A 81 8.39 -3.51 10.23
CA PHE A 81 8.95 -3.27 11.55
C PHE A 81 10.25 -4.07 11.75
N ALA A 82 11.26 -3.35 12.20
CA ALA A 82 12.55 -3.94 12.51
C ALA A 82 12.44 -4.96 13.65
N PHE A 83 13.13 -6.08 13.48
CA PHE A 83 13.26 -7.08 14.54
C PHE A 83 14.12 -6.55 15.71
N ASP A 84 15.25 -5.92 15.39
CA ASP A 84 16.09 -5.24 16.38
C ASP A 84 15.79 -3.74 16.39
N PRO A 85 15.07 -3.23 17.40
CA PRO A 85 14.67 -1.83 17.45
C PRO A 85 15.81 -0.85 17.66
N GLU A 86 16.94 -1.29 18.18
CA GLU A 86 18.09 -0.44 18.46
C GLU A 86 18.97 -0.24 17.22
N ARG A 87 18.98 -1.21 16.30
CA ARG A 87 19.86 -1.21 15.13
C ARG A 87 19.14 -0.75 13.87
N ASP A 88 17.91 -1.17 13.69
CA ASP A 88 17.22 -1.06 12.42
C ASP A 88 16.04 -0.09 12.46
N MET A 89 15.78 0.51 11.31
CA MET A 89 14.67 1.42 11.10
C MET A 89 13.40 0.65 10.75
N SER A 90 12.29 1.00 11.41
CA SER A 90 10.95 0.61 10.98
C SER A 90 10.38 1.68 10.08
N VAL A 91 9.67 1.27 9.05
CA VAL A 91 9.09 2.17 8.05
C VAL A 91 7.63 1.86 7.87
N VAL A 92 6.80 2.90 7.88
CA VAL A 92 5.38 2.81 7.56
C VAL A 92 5.09 3.75 6.39
N ILE A 93 4.39 3.26 5.40
CA ILE A 93 4.05 4.00 4.19
C ILE A 93 2.55 4.00 3.99
N VAL A 94 1.99 5.18 3.75
CA VAL A 94 0.64 5.36 3.22
C VAL A 94 0.78 5.61 1.72
N PRO A 95 0.32 4.71 0.85
CA PRO A 95 0.45 4.90 -0.58
C PRO A 95 -0.49 5.97 -1.11
N LYS A 96 -0.18 6.55 -2.26
CA LYS A 96 -1.07 7.48 -2.96
C LYS A 96 -2.24 6.77 -3.62
N VAL A 97 -2.00 5.58 -4.15
CA VAL A 97 -2.99 4.79 -4.86
C VAL A 97 -2.95 3.36 -4.34
N VAL A 98 -4.10 2.77 -4.13
CA VAL A 98 -4.29 1.37 -3.78
C VAL A 98 -5.33 0.75 -4.69
N ILE A 99 -5.03 -0.38 -5.28
CA ILE A 99 -6.02 -1.24 -5.94
C ILE A 99 -6.22 -2.47 -5.09
N GLY A 100 -7.46 -2.83 -4.85
CA GLY A 100 -7.82 -3.99 -4.08
C GLY A 100 -8.80 -4.90 -4.81
N ARG A 101 -8.79 -6.15 -4.40
CA ARG A 101 -9.70 -7.19 -4.86
C ARG A 101 -10.02 -8.14 -3.72
N ARG A 102 -11.28 -8.47 -3.56
CA ARG A 102 -11.75 -9.47 -2.61
C ARG A 102 -13.06 -10.05 -3.05
N GLY A 103 -13.14 -11.38 -3.17
CA GLY A 103 -14.37 -12.10 -3.46
C GLY A 103 -15.06 -11.62 -4.75
N GLY A 104 -14.30 -11.34 -5.81
CA GLY A 104 -14.83 -10.83 -7.09
C GLY A 104 -15.13 -9.33 -7.11
N GLN A 105 -15.04 -8.64 -5.99
CA GLN A 105 -15.20 -7.19 -5.91
C GLN A 105 -13.82 -6.51 -6.00
N SER A 106 -13.71 -5.47 -6.83
CA SER A 106 -12.49 -4.69 -7.01
C SER A 106 -12.74 -3.22 -6.76
N TRP A 107 -11.73 -2.53 -6.25
CA TRP A 107 -11.79 -1.09 -5.96
C TRP A 107 -10.47 -0.40 -6.17
N ILE A 108 -10.54 0.91 -6.26
CA ILE A 108 -9.40 1.81 -6.23
C ILE A 108 -9.56 2.81 -5.08
N THR A 109 -8.51 2.99 -4.31
CA THR A 109 -8.44 4.03 -3.26
C THR A 109 -7.35 5.02 -3.63
N THR A 110 -7.67 6.30 -3.54
CA THR A 110 -6.72 7.39 -3.70
C THR A 110 -6.57 8.14 -2.39
N ILE A 111 -5.32 8.39 -2.01
CA ILE A 111 -4.95 9.03 -0.75
C ILE A 111 -4.07 10.22 -1.08
N GLY A 112 -4.49 11.41 -0.67
CA GLY A 112 -3.74 12.65 -0.88
C GLY A 112 -3.76 13.55 0.33
N LEU A 113 -2.74 14.37 0.46
CA LEU A 113 -2.69 15.49 1.40
C LEU A 113 -3.15 16.73 0.62
N GLY A 114 -4.44 17.10 0.77
CA GLY A 114 -5.03 18.21 0.05
C GLY A 114 -6.01 17.79 -1.05
N THR A 115 -6.44 18.74 -1.87
CA THR A 115 -7.33 18.46 -3.03
C THR A 115 -6.58 17.64 -4.07
N ALA A 116 -6.97 16.39 -4.22
CA ALA A 116 -6.43 15.54 -5.27
C ALA A 116 -6.83 16.11 -6.65
N ASP A 117 -5.85 16.33 -7.52
CA ASP A 117 -6.13 16.63 -8.92
C ASP A 117 -6.69 15.36 -9.57
N PRO A 118 -7.92 15.38 -10.10
CA PRO A 118 -8.49 14.23 -10.79
C PRO A 118 -7.65 13.74 -11.97
N ALA A 119 -6.79 14.58 -12.53
CA ALA A 119 -5.91 14.23 -13.65
C ALA A 119 -4.78 13.26 -13.25
N GLU A 120 -4.34 13.27 -11.97
CA GLU A 120 -3.38 12.28 -11.47
C GLU A 120 -4.01 10.90 -11.21
N LEU A 121 -5.32 10.83 -11.26
CA LEU A 121 -6.12 9.61 -11.08
C LEU A 121 -6.36 8.88 -12.40
N SER A 122 -5.55 9.13 -13.41
CA SER A 122 -5.68 8.50 -14.72
C SER A 122 -5.88 6.99 -14.58
N PRO A 123 -6.92 6.50 -15.28
CA PRO A 123 -7.36 5.13 -15.08
C PRO A 123 -6.29 4.14 -15.50
N VAL A 124 -6.50 2.98 -15.02
CA VAL A 124 -5.88 1.65 -15.24
C VAL A 124 -5.11 1.46 -16.58
N ASN A 125 -5.32 2.29 -17.59
CA ASN A 125 -4.63 2.21 -18.88
C ASN A 125 -3.19 2.73 -18.90
N ALA A 126 -2.75 3.43 -17.85
CA ALA A 126 -1.40 4.00 -17.75
C ALA A 126 -0.44 3.18 -16.88
N LEU A 127 -0.84 2.01 -16.40
CA LEU A 127 0.01 1.16 -15.59
C LEU A 127 1.05 0.47 -16.47
N PRO A 128 2.34 0.59 -16.14
CA PRO A 128 3.38 -0.12 -16.87
C PRO A 128 3.16 -1.63 -16.79
N LYS A 129 3.35 -2.33 -17.91
CA LYS A 129 3.36 -3.78 -17.92
C LYS A 129 4.40 -4.29 -16.94
N ALA A 130 4.01 -5.22 -16.08
CA ALA A 130 4.95 -5.91 -15.21
C ALA A 130 6.07 -6.57 -16.04
N PRO A 131 7.30 -6.64 -15.52
CA PRO A 131 8.38 -7.35 -16.19
C PRO A 131 7.99 -8.81 -16.38
N THR A 132 8.28 -9.37 -17.56
CA THR A 132 7.87 -10.71 -17.98
C THR A 132 8.59 -11.83 -17.22
N SER A 133 9.60 -11.51 -16.44
CA SER A 133 10.35 -12.49 -15.63
C SER A 133 10.86 -11.84 -14.34
N VAL A 134 10.58 -12.50 -13.24
CA VAL A 134 11.23 -12.23 -11.94
C VAL A 134 12.16 -13.41 -11.68
N THR A 135 13.45 -13.18 -11.72
CA THR A 135 14.45 -14.20 -11.39
C THR A 135 14.71 -14.15 -9.89
N TRP A 136 14.32 -15.19 -9.18
CA TRP A 136 14.65 -15.37 -7.78
C TRP A 136 15.99 -16.13 -7.69
N SER A 137 17.02 -15.46 -7.21
CA SER A 137 18.24 -16.17 -6.78
C SER A 137 18.04 -16.64 -5.35
N ARG A 138 18.11 -17.95 -5.16
CA ARG A 138 18.17 -18.55 -3.83
C ARG A 138 19.53 -18.21 -3.24
N GLY A 139 19.56 -17.34 -2.22
CA GLY A 139 20.78 -17.12 -1.47
C GLY A 139 21.29 -18.45 -0.91
N SER A 140 22.53 -18.79 -1.22
CA SER A 140 23.21 -19.93 -0.62
C SER A 140 23.31 -19.70 0.88
N ARG A 141 22.69 -20.58 1.67
CA ARG A 141 22.99 -20.70 3.09
C ARG A 141 24.42 -21.21 3.20
N GLU A 142 25.39 -20.35 3.39
CA GLU A 142 26.64 -20.78 3.97
C GLU A 142 26.35 -21.19 5.42
N ARG A 143 26.51 -22.49 5.65
CA ARG A 143 26.63 -23.02 7.01
C ARG A 143 28.02 -22.68 7.49
N ALA A 144 28.14 -21.79 8.45
CA ALA A 144 29.30 -21.69 9.32
C ALA A 144 29.24 -22.81 10.36
#